data_76e5fe2f039299b03ecd8796194c87ad
#
_entry.id   76e5fe2f039299b03ecd8796194c87ad
#
_cell.length_a   1.000
_cell.length_b   1.000
_cell.length_c   1.000
_cell.angle_alpha   90.00
_cell.angle_beta   90.00
_cell.angle_gamma   90.00
#
_symmetry.space_group_name_H-M   'P 1'
#
loop_
_entity.id
_entity.type
_entity.pdbx_description
1 polymer ?
#
loop_
_entity_poly.entity_id
_entity_poly.type
_entity_poly.pdbx_seq_one_letter_code
_entity_poly.pdbx_strand_id
1 'polypeptide(L)'
;IFELPRDTEGYSGHGNLIVLGAYDVSDARRSVEVALTLIDEKAERIYINEVGHMEMHVTANAGPILHKIFDAPLGKAFGFICAGPAGIAIVAADTAVKSSPVDIVWYGTPSINLSHTNEVIIGVSGDYGAVKKAVDTAYEKASTLIEVFGQKPASILHFKPIEKSEN
;
A
#
# COMPACT_ATOMS: atom_id res chain seq x y z
N ILE A 1 -8.29 -0.23 -14.13
CA ILE A 1 -8.38 -0.80 -12.78
C ILE A 1 -9.83 -0.65 -12.32
N PHE A 2 -10.40 -1.69 -11.81
CA PHE A 2 -11.75 -1.71 -11.26
C PHE A 2 -11.64 -2.17 -9.82
N GLU A 3 -12.16 -1.40 -8.90
CA GLU A 3 -12.24 -1.79 -7.49
C GLU A 3 -13.43 -2.76 -7.33
N LEU A 4 -13.18 -3.90 -6.72
CA LEU A 4 -14.23 -4.87 -6.44
C LEU A 4 -14.93 -4.52 -5.12
N PRO A 5 -16.27 -4.51 -5.08
CA PRO A 5 -17.01 -4.23 -3.87
C PRO A 5 -16.69 -5.25 -2.78
N ARG A 6 -16.68 -4.79 -1.53
CA ARG A 6 -16.49 -5.65 -0.37
C ARG A 6 -17.67 -6.64 -0.27
N ASP A 7 -17.34 -7.90 -0.10
CA ASP A 7 -18.33 -8.92 0.22
C ASP A 7 -18.99 -8.63 1.59
N THR A 8 -20.28 -8.73 1.65
CA THR A 8 -21.07 -8.46 2.87
C THR A 8 -20.89 -9.52 3.96
N GLU A 9 -20.29 -10.67 3.63
CA GLU A 9 -20.02 -11.76 4.58
C GLU A 9 -18.65 -11.66 5.28
N GLY A 10 -17.87 -10.63 5.02
CA GLY A 10 -16.76 -10.22 5.88
C GLY A 10 -15.43 -10.94 5.70
N TYR A 11 -15.27 -11.83 4.72
CA TYR A 11 -14.06 -12.62 4.53
C TYR A 11 -13.23 -12.26 3.27
N SER A 12 -13.82 -11.62 2.29
CA SER A 12 -13.07 -11.10 1.15
C SER A 12 -12.67 -9.67 1.42
N GLY A 13 -11.38 -9.41 1.43
CA GLY A 13 -10.85 -8.05 1.40
C GLY A 13 -11.29 -7.32 0.13
N HIS A 14 -11.07 -6.03 0.07
CA HIS A 14 -11.17 -5.29 -1.18
C HIS A 14 -10.23 -5.90 -2.21
N GLY A 15 -10.74 -6.22 -3.38
CA GLY A 15 -9.94 -6.69 -4.49
C GLY A 15 -9.84 -5.63 -5.58
N ASN A 16 -8.82 -5.72 -6.39
CA ASN A 16 -8.65 -4.90 -7.58
C ASN A 16 -8.64 -5.78 -8.83
N LEU A 17 -9.48 -5.47 -9.79
CA LEU A 17 -9.41 -6.05 -11.13
C LEU A 17 -8.56 -5.14 -12.02
N ILE A 18 -7.43 -5.63 -12.48
CA ILE A 18 -6.56 -4.94 -13.42
C ILE A 18 -6.68 -5.60 -14.78
N VAL A 19 -7.09 -4.84 -15.78
CA VAL A 19 -7.16 -5.30 -17.17
C VAL A 19 -5.98 -4.73 -17.92
N LEU A 20 -5.15 -5.61 -18.47
CA LEU A 20 -4.00 -5.27 -19.30
C LEU A 20 -4.31 -5.57 -20.75
N GLY A 21 -3.99 -4.64 -21.64
CA GLY A 21 -4.09 -4.80 -23.09
C GLY A 21 -2.75 -4.62 -23.77
N ALA A 22 -2.49 -5.40 -24.81
CA ALA A 22 -1.32 -5.28 -25.68
C ALA A 22 -1.72 -5.58 -27.11
N TYR A 23 -0.87 -5.19 -28.07
CA TYR A 23 -1.09 -5.52 -29.47
C TYR A 23 -0.80 -7.00 -29.78
N ASP A 24 -0.01 -7.64 -28.97
CA ASP A 24 0.37 -9.05 -29.10
C ASP A 24 -0.02 -9.85 -27.85
N VAL A 25 -0.48 -11.09 -28.07
CA VAL A 25 -0.91 -11.98 -26.98
C VAL A 25 0.25 -12.36 -26.07
N SER A 26 1.46 -12.51 -26.61
CA SER A 26 2.66 -12.84 -25.82
C SER A 26 3.01 -11.70 -24.86
N ASP A 27 2.88 -10.46 -25.30
CA ASP A 27 3.14 -9.27 -24.46
C ASP A 27 2.11 -9.14 -23.35
N ALA A 28 0.83 -9.35 -23.66
CA ALA A 28 -0.23 -9.35 -22.65
C ALA A 28 0.00 -10.44 -21.60
N ARG A 29 0.31 -11.67 -22.00
CA ARG A 29 0.63 -12.78 -21.11
C ARG A 29 1.85 -12.46 -20.25
N ARG A 30 2.93 -12.00 -20.85
CA ARG A 30 4.16 -11.66 -20.13
C ARG A 30 3.93 -10.56 -19.11
N SER A 31 3.13 -9.55 -19.44
CA SER A 31 2.78 -8.48 -18.49
C SER A 31 2.05 -9.01 -17.25
N VAL A 32 1.12 -9.96 -17.43
CA VAL A 32 0.42 -10.60 -16.30
C VAL A 32 1.38 -11.46 -15.46
N GLU A 33 2.21 -12.28 -16.09
CA GLU A 33 3.21 -13.12 -15.40
C GLU A 33 4.17 -12.27 -14.55
N VAL A 34 4.71 -11.18 -15.12
CA VAL A 34 5.59 -10.27 -14.41
C VAL A 34 4.87 -9.58 -13.25
N ALA A 35 3.63 -9.11 -13.47
CA ALA A 35 2.86 -8.48 -12.41
C ALA A 35 2.61 -9.44 -11.23
N LEU A 36 2.22 -10.67 -11.48
CA LEU A 36 2.00 -11.67 -10.43
C LEU A 36 3.29 -11.99 -9.67
N THR A 37 4.42 -12.19 -10.38
CA THR A 37 5.72 -12.42 -9.75
C THR A 37 6.12 -11.26 -8.83
N LEU A 38 5.94 -10.01 -9.30
CA LEU A 38 6.30 -8.82 -8.51
C LEU A 38 5.38 -8.65 -7.29
N ILE A 39 4.11 -9.01 -7.39
CA ILE A 39 3.19 -9.00 -6.24
C ILE A 39 3.71 -9.95 -5.17
N ASP A 40 4.04 -11.19 -5.54
CA ASP A 40 4.57 -12.19 -4.61
C ASP A 40 5.90 -11.74 -3.96
N GLU A 41 6.82 -11.19 -4.76
CA GLU A 41 8.12 -10.70 -4.27
C GLU A 41 8.01 -9.48 -3.33
N LYS A 42 6.96 -8.66 -3.48
CA LYS A 42 6.79 -7.41 -2.73
C LYS A 42 5.83 -7.50 -1.55
N ALA A 43 5.10 -8.59 -1.44
CA ALA A 43 4.13 -8.81 -0.35
C ALA A 43 4.76 -8.84 1.06
N GLU A 44 6.08 -8.94 1.16
CA GLU A 44 6.81 -8.90 2.45
C GLU A 44 6.60 -7.62 3.27
N ARG A 45 6.15 -6.52 2.66
CA ARG A 45 5.87 -5.23 3.32
C ARG A 45 4.39 -4.98 3.60
N ILE A 46 3.59 -6.03 3.60
CA ILE A 46 2.17 -5.98 3.94
C ILE A 46 2.00 -6.65 5.30
N TYR A 47 1.54 -5.88 6.28
CA TYR A 47 1.39 -6.34 7.67
C TYR A 47 0.01 -6.04 8.22
N ILE A 48 -0.47 -6.95 9.07
CA ILE A 48 -1.75 -6.82 9.76
C ILE A 48 -1.65 -7.39 11.18
N ASN A 49 -2.41 -6.83 12.11
CA ASN A 49 -2.71 -7.39 13.42
C ASN A 49 -4.12 -6.99 13.86
N GLU A 50 -4.48 -7.27 15.11
CA GLU A 50 -5.81 -6.95 15.67
C GLU A 50 -6.11 -5.44 15.72
N VAL A 51 -5.07 -4.60 15.76
CA VAL A 51 -5.21 -3.14 15.84
C VAL A 51 -5.42 -2.51 14.47
N GLY A 52 -4.70 -3.01 13.47
CA GLY A 52 -4.72 -2.40 12.14
C GLY A 52 -3.77 -3.09 11.17
N HIS A 53 -3.51 -2.39 10.09
CA HIS A 53 -2.66 -2.88 9.00
C HIS A 53 -1.81 -1.75 8.43
N MET A 54 -0.79 -2.14 7.70
CA MET A 54 0.03 -1.23 6.90
C MET A 54 0.53 -1.92 5.64
N GLU A 55 0.64 -1.15 4.58
CA GLU A 55 1.19 -1.54 3.29
C GLU A 55 2.06 -0.41 2.76
N MET A 56 3.33 -0.68 2.50
CA MET A 56 4.28 0.34 2.07
C MET A 56 5.20 -0.19 0.98
N HIS A 57 5.29 0.55 -0.12
CA HIS A 57 6.07 0.17 -1.28
C HIS A 57 6.89 1.32 -1.82
N VAL A 58 7.99 0.99 -2.51
CA VAL A 58 8.84 1.94 -3.23
C VAL A 58 9.09 1.41 -4.63
N THR A 59 8.95 2.28 -5.61
CA THR A 59 9.49 2.03 -6.95
C THR A 59 10.47 3.13 -7.34
N ALA A 60 11.54 2.76 -8.02
CA ALA A 60 12.53 3.72 -8.50
C ALA A 60 12.02 4.53 -9.70
N ASN A 61 11.00 4.06 -10.39
CA ASN A 61 10.56 4.62 -11.66
C ASN A 61 9.05 4.46 -11.82
N ALA A 62 8.30 5.52 -11.57
CA ALA A 62 6.85 5.53 -11.74
C ALA A 62 6.47 5.40 -13.22
N GLY A 63 5.70 4.36 -13.51
CA GLY A 63 5.14 4.10 -14.82
C GLY A 63 3.77 4.76 -15.04
N PRO A 64 3.16 4.53 -16.23
CA PRO A 64 1.88 5.15 -16.59
C PRO A 64 0.72 4.86 -15.64
N ILE A 65 0.70 3.72 -14.98
CA ILE A 65 -0.35 3.35 -14.02
C ILE A 65 -0.26 4.24 -12.77
N LEU A 66 0.93 4.37 -12.18
CA LEU A 66 1.13 5.22 -11.00
C LEU A 66 0.88 6.70 -11.33
N HIS A 67 1.28 7.13 -12.53
CA HIS A 67 0.94 8.46 -13.01
C HIS A 67 -0.57 8.70 -13.10
N LYS A 68 -1.32 7.73 -13.64
CA LYS A 68 -2.76 7.86 -13.84
C LYS A 68 -3.56 7.80 -12.54
N ILE A 69 -3.12 7.02 -11.55
CA ILE A 69 -3.88 6.78 -10.32
C ILE A 69 -3.46 7.74 -9.20
N PHE A 70 -2.17 8.01 -9.10
CA PHE A 70 -1.57 8.75 -7.99
C PHE A 70 -0.89 10.07 -8.42
N ASP A 71 -1.10 10.52 -9.63
CA ASP A 71 -0.42 11.70 -10.19
C ASP A 71 1.12 11.67 -10.07
N ALA A 72 1.67 10.46 -9.93
CA ALA A 72 3.11 10.26 -9.77
C ALA A 72 3.84 10.75 -11.04
N PRO A 73 4.87 11.61 -10.93
CA PRO A 73 5.63 12.07 -12.09
C PRO A 73 6.30 10.88 -12.78
N LEU A 74 6.07 10.74 -14.09
CA LEU A 74 6.66 9.67 -14.89
C LEU A 74 8.19 9.67 -14.78
N GLY A 75 8.78 8.51 -14.60
CA GLY A 75 10.22 8.33 -14.51
C GLY A 75 10.86 8.77 -13.20
N LYS A 76 10.08 9.29 -12.24
CA LYS A 76 10.57 9.60 -10.89
C LYS A 76 10.29 8.43 -9.95
N ALA A 77 11.01 8.38 -8.84
CA ALA A 77 10.68 7.42 -7.81
C ALA A 77 9.32 7.76 -7.16
N PHE A 78 8.60 6.72 -6.77
CA PHE A 78 7.32 6.85 -6.09
C PHE A 78 7.30 5.94 -4.85
N GLY A 79 6.78 6.47 -3.76
CA GLY A 79 6.56 5.78 -2.50
C GLY A 79 5.07 5.73 -2.17
N PHE A 80 4.59 4.56 -1.80
CA PHE A 80 3.25 4.31 -1.33
C PHE A 80 3.28 4.06 0.16
N ILE A 81 2.50 4.83 0.92
CA ILE A 81 2.37 4.72 2.37
C ILE A 81 0.89 4.56 2.68
N CYS A 82 0.50 3.38 3.14
CA CYS A 82 -0.86 3.09 3.55
C CYS A 82 -0.85 2.49 4.96
N ALA A 83 -1.74 2.96 5.81
CA ALA A 83 -2.02 2.31 7.08
C ALA A 83 -3.44 2.61 7.58
N GLY A 84 -3.93 1.72 8.41
CA GLY A 84 -5.12 1.86 9.23
C GLY A 84 -4.84 1.39 10.67
N PRO A 85 -5.40 2.02 11.68
CA PRO A 85 -6.30 3.20 11.68
C PRO A 85 -5.68 4.48 11.13
N ALA A 86 -6.50 5.36 10.59
CA ALA A 86 -6.10 6.61 9.92
C ALA A 86 -5.10 7.46 10.69
N GLY A 87 -5.23 7.53 12.02
CA GLY A 87 -4.31 8.30 12.87
C GLY A 87 -2.87 7.79 12.81
N ILE A 88 -2.66 6.48 12.71
CA ILE A 88 -1.34 5.86 12.56
C ILE A 88 -0.71 6.27 11.23
N ALA A 89 -1.49 6.17 10.15
CA ALA A 89 -1.03 6.55 8.81
C ALA A 89 -0.67 8.03 8.70
N ILE A 90 -1.48 8.92 9.27
CA ILE A 90 -1.21 10.37 9.28
C ILE A 90 0.11 10.67 9.97
N VAL A 91 0.34 10.11 11.17
CA VAL A 91 1.59 10.35 11.91
C VAL A 91 2.79 9.74 11.19
N ALA A 92 2.65 8.55 10.63
CA ALA A 92 3.70 7.92 9.85
C ALA A 92 4.08 8.75 8.60
N ALA A 93 3.08 9.20 7.85
CA ALA A 93 3.29 10.02 6.66
C ALA A 93 3.90 11.40 7.00
N ASP A 94 3.43 12.08 8.05
CA ASP A 94 4.02 13.35 8.51
C ASP A 94 5.50 13.15 8.92
N THR A 95 5.80 12.05 9.62
CA THR A 95 7.19 11.71 9.97
C THR A 95 8.04 11.45 8.73
N ALA A 96 7.49 10.73 7.75
CA ALA A 96 8.16 10.44 6.49
C ALA A 96 8.57 11.69 5.73
N VAL A 97 7.63 12.60 5.47
CA VAL A 97 7.93 13.83 4.69
C VAL A 97 8.85 14.81 5.43
N LYS A 98 8.92 14.72 6.76
CA LYS A 98 9.90 15.47 7.55
C LYS A 98 11.29 14.85 7.55
N SER A 99 11.41 13.57 7.21
CA SER A 99 12.67 12.83 7.26
C SER A 99 13.55 13.02 6.02
N SER A 100 12.94 13.42 4.89
CA SER A 100 13.64 13.55 3.61
C SER A 100 12.88 14.45 2.62
N PRO A 101 13.58 15.07 1.66
CA PRO A 101 12.96 15.96 0.69
C PRO A 101 12.16 15.16 -0.35
N VAL A 102 10.89 14.97 -0.09
CA VAL A 102 9.92 14.34 -1.00
C VAL A 102 8.69 15.21 -1.15
N ASP A 103 8.05 15.15 -2.29
CA ASP A 103 6.78 15.82 -2.58
C ASP A 103 5.63 14.83 -2.34
N ILE A 104 4.56 15.30 -1.69
CA ILE A 104 3.29 14.55 -1.64
C ILE A 104 2.59 14.80 -2.97
N VAL A 105 2.39 13.74 -3.74
CA VAL A 105 1.77 13.81 -5.07
C VAL A 105 0.31 13.35 -5.04
N TRP A 106 -0.08 12.56 -4.04
CA TRP A 106 -1.44 12.10 -3.88
C TRP A 106 -1.76 11.76 -2.43
N TYR A 107 -3.02 11.89 -2.04
CA TYR A 107 -3.50 11.41 -0.75
C TYR A 107 -4.96 10.96 -0.80
N GLY A 108 -5.29 10.00 0.05
CA GLY A 108 -6.65 9.54 0.31
C GLY A 108 -6.88 9.40 1.82
N THR A 109 -8.05 9.81 2.26
CA THR A 109 -8.53 9.66 3.64
C THR A 109 -9.94 9.08 3.62
N PRO A 110 -10.49 8.59 4.74
CA PRO A 110 -11.86 8.06 4.77
C PRO A 110 -12.93 9.02 4.21
N SER A 111 -12.66 10.32 4.24
CA SER A 111 -13.58 11.36 3.74
C SER A 111 -13.22 11.89 2.36
N ILE A 112 -12.02 11.61 1.87
CA ILE A 112 -11.48 12.16 0.61
C ILE A 112 -10.80 11.03 -0.15
N ASN A 113 -11.21 10.78 -1.38
CA ASN A 113 -10.65 9.78 -2.31
C ASN A 113 -10.73 8.32 -1.85
N LEU A 114 -11.10 8.04 -0.60
CA LEU A 114 -11.37 6.71 -0.10
C LEU A 114 -12.80 6.68 0.46
N SER A 115 -13.53 5.61 0.20
CA SER A 115 -14.87 5.45 0.76
C SER A 115 -14.95 4.20 1.63
N HIS A 116 -15.59 4.36 2.78
CA HIS A 116 -15.91 3.27 3.72
C HIS A 116 -14.69 2.51 4.28
N THR A 117 -13.52 3.16 4.36
CA THR A 117 -12.33 2.60 5.00
C THR A 117 -11.93 3.40 6.24
N ASN A 118 -11.02 2.85 7.04
CA ASN A 118 -10.37 3.57 8.14
C ASN A 118 -8.89 3.87 7.82
N GLU A 119 -8.52 3.76 6.56
CA GLU A 119 -7.16 3.93 6.07
C GLU A 119 -6.86 5.39 5.70
N VAL A 120 -5.58 5.71 5.69
CA VAL A 120 -5.02 6.85 4.97
C VAL A 120 -3.94 6.33 4.03
N ILE A 121 -3.97 6.84 2.81
CA ILE A 121 -2.99 6.52 1.78
C ILE A 121 -2.29 7.81 1.38
N ILE A 122 -0.96 7.79 1.32
CA ILE A 122 -0.13 8.91 0.86
C ILE A 122 0.80 8.41 -0.24
N GLY A 123 0.78 9.08 -1.38
CA GLY A 123 1.75 8.94 -2.44
C GLY A 123 2.82 10.03 -2.34
N VAL A 124 4.10 9.64 -2.28
CA VAL A 124 5.23 10.57 -2.27
C VAL A 124 6.12 10.34 -3.49
N SER A 125 6.76 11.39 -3.98
CA SER A 125 7.69 11.32 -5.12
C SER A 125 8.92 12.20 -4.89
N GLY A 126 9.99 11.86 -5.57
CA GLY A 126 11.27 12.57 -5.48
C GLY A 126 12.43 11.75 -6.00
N ASP A 127 13.63 12.01 -5.49
CA ASP A 127 14.78 11.17 -5.76
C ASP A 127 14.64 9.82 -5.03
N TYR A 128 15.10 8.74 -5.66
CA TYR A 128 14.91 7.38 -5.13
C TYR A 128 15.39 7.20 -3.68
N GLY A 129 16.58 7.74 -3.36
CA GLY A 129 17.12 7.67 -2.00
C GLY A 129 16.24 8.40 -0.96
N ALA A 130 15.70 9.55 -1.34
CA ALA A 130 14.80 10.33 -0.50
C ALA A 130 13.46 9.61 -0.31
N VAL A 131 12.87 9.10 -1.39
CA VAL A 131 11.60 8.34 -1.35
C VAL A 131 11.76 7.07 -0.52
N LYS A 132 12.84 6.32 -0.75
CA LYS A 132 13.12 5.11 0.04
C LYS A 132 13.23 5.43 1.53
N LYS A 133 13.99 6.46 1.90
CA LYS A 133 14.13 6.90 3.28
C LYS A 133 12.79 7.33 3.90
N ALA A 134 11.98 8.09 3.16
CA ALA A 134 10.65 8.50 3.61
C ALA A 134 9.77 7.28 3.95
N VAL A 135 9.68 6.31 3.03
CA VAL A 135 8.87 5.10 3.22
C VAL A 135 9.41 4.22 4.34
N ASP A 136 10.72 4.01 4.43
CA ASP A 136 11.32 3.25 5.52
C ASP A 136 11.03 3.91 6.90
N THR A 137 11.13 5.24 6.98
CA THR A 137 10.81 6.01 8.20
C THR A 137 9.31 5.91 8.54
N ALA A 138 8.43 5.97 7.54
CA ALA A 138 7.00 5.77 7.75
C ALA A 138 6.71 4.38 8.31
N TYR A 139 7.34 3.35 7.75
CA TYR A 139 7.20 1.97 8.18
C TYR A 139 7.62 1.78 9.64
N GLU A 140 8.81 2.25 10.02
CA GLU A 140 9.30 2.19 11.40
C GLU A 140 8.35 2.91 12.38
N LYS A 141 7.86 4.08 11.98
CA LYS A 141 6.93 4.86 12.80
C LYS A 141 5.57 4.17 12.95
N ALA A 142 5.00 3.66 11.87
CA ALA A 142 3.74 2.94 11.90
C ALA A 142 3.84 1.66 12.75
N SER A 143 4.93 0.88 12.58
CA SER A 143 5.20 -0.31 13.38
C SER A 143 5.22 0.00 14.88
N THR A 144 5.95 1.04 15.28
CA THR A 144 6.02 1.48 16.68
C THR A 144 4.64 1.85 17.23
N LEU A 145 3.83 2.57 16.44
CA LEU A 145 2.50 3.00 16.86
C LEU A 145 1.53 1.81 16.99
N ILE A 146 1.57 0.87 16.06
CA ILE A 146 0.73 -0.34 16.12
C ILE A 146 1.13 -1.22 17.31
N GLU A 147 2.41 -1.34 17.62
CA GLU A 147 2.91 -2.10 18.78
C GLU A 147 2.42 -1.54 20.12
N VAL A 148 2.30 -0.22 20.25
CA VAL A 148 1.78 0.44 21.47
C VAL A 148 0.37 -0.03 21.82
N PHE A 149 -0.42 -0.47 20.85
CA PHE A 149 -1.77 -0.98 21.06
C PHE A 149 -1.84 -2.49 21.35
N GLY A 150 -0.71 -3.18 21.47
CA GLY A 150 -0.68 -4.48 22.13
C GLY A 150 0.02 -5.62 21.41
N GLN A 151 0.21 -5.61 20.09
CA GLN A 151 0.87 -6.70 19.38
C GLN A 151 1.73 -6.21 18.23
N LYS A 152 2.89 -6.87 18.02
CA LYS A 152 3.73 -6.61 16.86
C LYS A 152 2.98 -6.93 15.59
N PRO A 153 3.08 -6.07 14.55
CA PRO A 153 2.53 -6.39 13.24
C PRO A 153 3.09 -7.72 12.73
N ALA A 154 2.22 -8.55 12.19
CA ALA A 154 2.62 -9.79 11.54
C ALA A 154 2.49 -9.65 10.02
N SER A 155 3.39 -10.26 9.27
CA SER A 155 3.26 -10.32 7.82
C SER A 155 1.98 -11.04 7.41
N ILE A 156 1.22 -10.48 6.49
CA ILE A 156 -0.01 -11.09 5.97
C ILE A 156 0.26 -12.46 5.33
N LEU A 157 1.45 -12.70 4.80
CA LEU A 157 1.86 -14.00 4.26
C LEU A 157 1.94 -15.10 5.32
N HIS A 158 2.05 -14.73 6.59
CA HIS A 158 2.10 -15.65 7.73
C HIS A 158 0.82 -15.62 8.57
N PHE A 159 -0.18 -14.86 8.13
CA PHE A 159 -1.45 -14.76 8.85
C PHE A 159 -2.20 -16.09 8.74
N LYS A 160 -2.32 -16.80 9.84
CA LYS A 160 -3.25 -17.93 9.95
C LYS A 160 -4.63 -17.38 10.27
N PRO A 161 -5.68 -17.74 9.51
CA PRO A 161 -7.04 -17.40 9.88
C PRO A 161 -7.33 -17.86 11.32
N ILE A 162 -8.00 -17.02 12.09
CA ILE A 162 -8.47 -17.40 13.43
C ILE A 162 -9.45 -18.55 13.23
N GLU A 163 -9.10 -19.74 13.70
CA GLU A 163 -10.04 -20.86 13.73
C GLU A 163 -11.23 -20.44 14.59
N LYS A 164 -12.43 -20.46 14.00
CA LYS A 164 -13.65 -20.24 14.79
C LYS A 164 -13.68 -21.29 15.87
N SER A 165 -13.65 -20.86 17.13
CA SER A 165 -13.98 -21.77 18.23
C SER A 165 -15.42 -22.24 17.99
N GLU A 166 -15.58 -23.52 17.69
CA GLU A 166 -16.88 -24.17 17.69
C GLU A 166 -17.40 -24.09 19.15
N ASN A 167 -18.42 -23.24 19.34
CA ASN A 167 -19.32 -23.26 20.51
C ASN A 167 -20.67 -23.85 20.10
#